data_e12ea2f055f032a3620ccbf39a8f6426
#
_entry.id   e12ea2f055f032a3620ccbf39a8f6426
#
_cell.length_a   1.000
_cell.length_b   1.000
_cell.length_c   1.000
_cell.angle_alpha   90.00
_cell.angle_beta   90.00
_cell.angle_gamma   90.00
#
_symmetry.space_group_name_H-M   'P 1'
#
loop_
_entity.id
_entity.type
_entity.pdbx_description
1 polymer ?
#
loop_
_entity_poly.entity_id
_entity_poly.type
_entity_poly.pdbx_seq_one_letter_code
_entity_poly.pdbx_strand_id
1 'polypeptide(L)'
;MSKSGNKKKIFLAVLAGLVVGFSLMIGFNYFWVNSSKNESCMACHFHPESDASWKQSVHYNNASGVMTDCAACHLPPKGSFEYVKAKIATGTKDLWSYMTKKTEDVDWDSKGELEYAQKIVYNESC
;
A
#
# COMPACT_ATOMS: atom_id res chain seq x y z
N MET A 1 8.02 18.05 -52.02
CA MET A 1 7.71 16.79 -51.34
C MET A 1 7.63 17.02 -49.83
N SER A 2 6.62 16.64 -49.24
CA SER A 2 5.75 17.03 -48.12
C SER A 2 6.38 17.13 -46.72
N LYS A 3 6.89 18.31 -46.34
CA LYS A 3 7.19 18.67 -44.93
C LYS A 3 5.95 18.68 -44.01
N SER A 4 4.74 18.80 -44.59
CA SER A 4 3.46 18.86 -43.85
C SER A 4 3.05 17.49 -43.26
N GLY A 5 3.28 16.40 -43.98
CA GLY A 5 2.91 15.05 -43.51
C GLY A 5 3.70 14.59 -42.29
N ASN A 6 4.96 15.05 -42.17
CA ASN A 6 5.80 14.69 -41.05
C ASN A 6 5.39 15.43 -39.76
N LYS A 7 4.98 16.69 -39.86
CA LYS A 7 4.47 17.48 -38.73
C LYS A 7 3.20 16.86 -38.12
N LYS A 8 2.28 16.39 -38.95
CA LYS A 8 1.06 15.70 -38.48
C LYS A 8 1.38 14.39 -37.77
N LYS A 9 2.32 13.60 -38.29
CA LYS A 9 2.75 12.34 -37.64
C LYS A 9 3.41 12.61 -36.27
N ILE A 10 4.26 13.61 -36.19
CA ILE A 10 4.91 14.02 -34.93
C ILE A 10 3.86 14.50 -33.93
N PHE A 11 2.93 15.34 -34.37
CA PHE A 11 1.84 15.82 -33.50
C PHE A 11 0.99 14.66 -32.94
N LEU A 12 0.60 13.72 -33.80
CA LEU A 12 -0.18 12.54 -33.37
C LEU A 12 0.61 11.66 -32.42
N ALA A 13 1.92 11.47 -32.67
CA ALA A 13 2.77 10.69 -31.76
C ALA A 13 2.90 11.35 -30.38
N VAL A 14 3.08 12.68 -30.34
CA VAL A 14 3.12 13.44 -29.08
C VAL A 14 1.78 13.34 -28.35
N LEU A 15 0.67 13.54 -29.05
CA LEU A 15 -0.66 13.43 -28.45
C LEU A 15 -0.92 12.03 -27.89
N ALA A 16 -0.58 10.99 -28.64
CA ALA A 16 -0.69 9.61 -28.17
C ALA A 16 0.19 9.37 -26.93
N GLY A 17 1.43 9.86 -26.94
CA GLY A 17 2.34 9.78 -25.79
C GLY A 17 1.78 10.48 -24.55
N LEU A 18 1.19 11.65 -24.70
CA LEU A 18 0.54 12.38 -23.60
C LEU A 18 -0.66 11.61 -23.05
N VAL A 19 -1.52 11.06 -23.91
CA VAL A 19 -2.68 10.26 -23.48
C VAL A 19 -2.23 9.02 -22.71
N VAL A 20 -1.25 8.29 -23.24
CA VAL A 20 -0.70 7.11 -22.57
C VAL A 20 -0.07 7.49 -21.23
N GLY A 21 0.78 8.53 -21.20
CA GLY A 21 1.44 9.00 -19.98
C GLY A 21 0.44 9.42 -18.90
N PHE A 22 -0.61 10.16 -19.29
CA PHE A 22 -1.66 10.57 -18.35
C PHE A 22 -2.48 9.39 -17.83
N SER A 23 -2.80 8.43 -18.69
CA SER A 23 -3.50 7.20 -18.28
C SER A 23 -2.67 6.37 -17.31
N LEU A 24 -1.37 6.24 -17.55
CA LEU A 24 -0.45 5.53 -16.64
C LEU A 24 -0.33 6.26 -15.29
N MET A 25 -0.28 7.58 -15.30
CA MET A 25 -0.23 8.38 -14.07
C MET A 25 -1.49 8.21 -13.22
N ILE A 26 -2.67 8.24 -13.85
CA ILE A 26 -3.94 8.01 -13.15
C ILE A 26 -3.99 6.57 -12.59
N GLY A 27 -3.63 5.58 -13.41
CA GLY A 27 -3.61 4.17 -13.00
C GLY A 27 -2.65 3.93 -11.83
N PHE A 28 -1.45 4.52 -11.89
CA PHE A 28 -0.47 4.44 -10.81
C PHE A 28 -0.98 5.12 -9.53
N ASN A 29 -1.57 6.31 -9.64
CA ASN A 29 -2.13 7.02 -8.48
C ASN A 29 -3.26 6.21 -7.84
N TYR A 30 -4.17 5.67 -8.66
CA TYR A 30 -5.25 4.82 -8.19
C TYR A 30 -4.70 3.58 -7.45
N PHE A 31 -3.75 2.88 -8.02
CA PHE A 31 -3.08 1.74 -7.39
C PHE A 31 -2.40 2.15 -6.07
N TRP A 32 -1.64 3.27 -6.08
CA TRP A 32 -0.91 3.76 -4.92
C TRP A 32 -1.82 4.07 -3.74
N VAL A 33 -2.95 4.74 -4.00
CA VAL A 33 -3.93 5.07 -2.96
C VAL A 33 -4.64 3.81 -2.45
N ASN A 34 -5.12 2.97 -3.36
CA ASN A 34 -5.87 1.77 -2.94
C ASN A 34 -5.00 0.74 -2.23
N SER A 35 -3.71 0.61 -2.57
CA SER A 35 -2.78 -0.29 -1.88
C SER A 35 -2.47 0.09 -0.42
N SER A 36 -3.01 1.21 0.08
CA SER A 36 -2.92 1.60 1.50
C SER A 36 -4.22 1.37 2.27
N LYS A 37 -5.25 0.85 1.62
CA LYS A 37 -6.52 0.54 2.29
C LYS A 37 -6.46 -0.81 3.01
N ASN A 38 -7.29 -0.96 4.04
CA ASN A 38 -7.35 -2.18 4.83
C ASN A 38 -7.64 -3.41 3.98
N GLU A 39 -8.54 -3.30 2.99
CA GLU A 39 -8.88 -4.39 2.08
C GLU A 39 -7.66 -4.90 1.31
N SER A 40 -6.75 -4.01 0.92
CA SER A 40 -5.50 -4.41 0.25
C SER A 40 -4.53 -5.10 1.20
N CYS A 41 -4.44 -4.66 2.45
CA CYS A 41 -3.63 -5.31 3.47
C CYS A 41 -4.18 -6.72 3.81
N MET A 42 -5.50 -6.85 3.87
CA MET A 42 -6.19 -8.12 4.19
C MET A 42 -6.32 -9.07 3.00
N ALA A 43 -5.99 -8.63 1.78
CA ALA A 43 -6.03 -9.49 0.58
C ALA A 43 -5.00 -10.62 0.62
N CYS A 44 -3.95 -10.50 1.44
CA CYS A 44 -2.96 -11.54 1.62
C CYS A 44 -3.39 -12.56 2.68
N HIS A 45 -3.18 -13.83 2.43
CA HIS A 45 -3.50 -14.94 3.34
C HIS A 45 -2.69 -14.94 4.66
N PHE A 46 -1.72 -14.03 4.79
CA PHE A 46 -0.88 -13.88 5.99
C PHE A 46 -1.48 -12.99 7.09
N HIS A 47 -2.66 -12.40 6.89
CA HIS A 47 -3.20 -11.41 7.83
C HIS A 47 -4.52 -11.80 8.53
N PRO A 48 -5.01 -13.06 8.52
CA PRO A 48 -6.29 -13.38 9.14
C PRO A 48 -6.28 -13.16 10.65
N GLU A 49 -5.17 -13.50 11.34
CA GLU A 49 -5.02 -13.28 12.77
C GLU A 49 -4.93 -11.79 13.10
N SER A 50 -4.20 -11.02 12.30
CA SER A 50 -4.10 -9.57 12.47
C SER A 50 -5.44 -8.87 12.22
N ASP A 51 -6.23 -9.32 11.24
CA ASP A 51 -7.57 -8.82 10.97
C ASP A 51 -8.52 -9.11 12.15
N ALA A 52 -8.50 -10.33 12.65
CA ALA A 52 -9.34 -10.73 13.79
C ALA A 52 -8.99 -9.94 15.06
N SER A 53 -7.72 -9.78 15.36
CA SER A 53 -7.22 -8.99 16.50
C SER A 53 -7.59 -7.50 16.36
N TRP A 54 -7.37 -6.91 15.17
CA TRP A 54 -7.71 -5.51 14.91
C TRP A 54 -9.21 -5.24 15.06
N LYS A 55 -10.08 -6.11 14.54
CA LYS A 55 -11.55 -6.00 14.67
C LYS A 55 -12.06 -6.07 16.12
N GLN A 56 -11.30 -6.70 17.00
CA GLN A 56 -11.60 -6.77 18.44
C GLN A 56 -11.02 -5.59 19.23
N SER A 57 -10.13 -4.81 18.63
CA SER A 57 -9.46 -3.71 19.29
C SER A 57 -10.29 -2.42 19.33
N VAL A 58 -9.91 -1.50 20.22
CA VAL A 58 -10.46 -0.15 20.30
C VAL A 58 -10.19 0.70 19.05
N HIS A 59 -9.25 0.28 18.20
CA HIS A 59 -8.94 0.95 16.93
C HIS A 59 -9.97 0.69 15.84
N TYR A 60 -10.70 -0.40 15.95
CA TYR A 60 -11.80 -0.74 15.05
C TYR A 60 -13.15 -0.36 15.65
N ASN A 61 -13.37 -0.74 16.91
CA ASN A 61 -14.65 -0.58 17.57
C ASN A 61 -14.51 0.34 18.78
N ASN A 62 -14.80 1.62 18.59
CA ASN A 62 -14.72 2.65 19.63
C ASN A 62 -15.96 3.54 19.64
N ALA A 63 -16.17 4.24 20.74
CA ALA A 63 -17.32 5.11 20.94
C ALA A 63 -17.39 6.31 19.98
N SER A 64 -16.29 6.70 19.36
CA SER A 64 -16.23 7.80 18.39
C SER A 64 -16.68 7.40 16.99
N GLY A 65 -16.77 6.10 16.69
CA GLY A 65 -17.06 5.58 15.36
C GLY A 65 -15.94 5.80 14.33
N VAL A 66 -14.76 6.25 14.76
CA VAL A 66 -13.60 6.47 13.88
C VAL A 66 -12.75 5.21 13.87
N MET A 67 -12.70 4.57 12.72
CA MET A 67 -11.89 3.38 12.49
C MET A 67 -10.46 3.78 12.07
N THR A 68 -9.46 3.21 12.73
CA THR A 68 -8.04 3.46 12.42
C THR A 68 -7.56 2.44 11.40
N ASP A 69 -7.08 2.92 10.25
CA ASP A 69 -6.54 2.06 9.19
C ASP A 69 -5.22 1.40 9.59
N CYS A 70 -4.95 0.20 9.06
CA CYS A 70 -3.67 -0.51 9.27
C CYS A 70 -2.47 0.37 8.89
N ALA A 71 -2.56 1.07 7.77
CA ALA A 71 -1.52 1.98 7.29
C ALA A 71 -1.26 3.18 8.23
N ALA A 72 -2.21 3.55 9.09
CA ALA A 72 -2.03 4.65 10.03
C ALA A 72 -0.99 4.34 11.12
N CYS A 73 -0.84 3.05 11.49
CA CYS A 73 0.17 2.64 12.48
C CYS A 73 1.40 1.99 11.83
N HIS A 74 1.21 1.27 10.72
CA HIS A 74 2.26 0.48 10.07
C HIS A 74 3.07 1.24 9.01
N LEU A 75 2.71 2.48 8.69
CA LEU A 75 3.46 3.36 7.81
C LEU A 75 3.71 4.72 8.47
N PRO A 76 4.82 5.40 8.14
CA PRO A 76 5.05 6.78 8.58
C PRO A 76 3.95 7.74 8.12
N PRO A 77 3.91 8.98 8.62
CA PRO A 77 2.93 9.99 8.21
C PRO A 77 2.90 10.18 6.69
N LYS A 78 1.69 10.18 6.12
CA LYS A 78 1.46 10.36 4.67
C LYS A 78 2.08 11.69 4.19
N GLY A 79 2.70 11.66 3.01
CA GLY A 79 3.33 12.83 2.39
C GLY A 79 4.82 12.98 2.70
N SER A 80 5.38 12.18 3.59
CA SER A 80 6.82 12.14 3.85
C SER A 80 7.56 11.23 2.86
N PHE A 81 8.87 11.47 2.67
CA PHE A 81 9.70 10.57 1.87
C PHE A 81 9.85 9.20 2.55
N GLU A 82 9.88 9.20 3.87
CA GLU A 82 9.89 7.99 4.71
C GLU A 82 8.67 7.11 4.45
N TYR A 83 7.48 7.72 4.24
CA TYR A 83 6.27 6.98 3.87
C TYR A 83 6.46 6.19 2.57
N VAL A 84 7.03 6.84 1.54
CA VAL A 84 7.28 6.18 0.24
C VAL A 84 8.25 5.02 0.40
N LYS A 85 9.36 5.24 1.10
CA LYS A 85 10.37 4.20 1.38
C LYS A 85 9.78 3.03 2.15
N ALA A 86 9.10 3.30 3.26
CA ALA A 86 8.50 2.29 4.10
C ALA A 86 7.46 1.49 3.32
N LYS A 87 6.58 2.15 2.57
CA LYS A 87 5.54 1.50 1.78
C LYS A 87 6.11 0.57 0.71
N ILE A 88 7.16 0.98 0.02
CA ILE A 88 7.83 0.13 -0.98
C ILE A 88 8.50 -1.05 -0.29
N ALA A 89 9.24 -0.81 0.79
CA ALA A 89 9.98 -1.84 1.50
C ALA A 89 9.05 -2.90 2.12
N THR A 90 8.01 -2.46 2.85
CA THR A 90 7.04 -3.38 3.46
C THR A 90 6.22 -4.11 2.40
N GLY A 91 5.70 -3.42 1.39
CA GLY A 91 4.92 -4.03 0.31
C GLY A 91 5.73 -5.06 -0.49
N THR A 92 7.02 -4.80 -0.74
CA THR A 92 7.91 -5.78 -1.40
C THR A 92 8.15 -7.00 -0.51
N LYS A 93 8.37 -6.78 0.79
CA LYS A 93 8.55 -7.86 1.77
C LYS A 93 7.30 -8.72 1.90
N ASP A 94 6.13 -8.10 1.93
CA ASP A 94 4.85 -8.80 2.04
C ASP A 94 4.56 -9.61 0.77
N LEU A 95 4.80 -9.03 -0.41
CA LEU A 95 4.68 -9.74 -1.69
C LEU A 95 5.63 -10.93 -1.77
N TRP A 96 6.88 -10.76 -1.32
CA TRP A 96 7.85 -11.86 -1.25
C TRP A 96 7.38 -12.97 -0.30
N SER A 97 6.90 -12.60 0.87
CA SER A 97 6.36 -13.54 1.85
C SER A 97 5.14 -14.27 1.30
N TYR A 98 4.24 -13.55 0.61
CA TYR A 98 3.09 -14.14 -0.06
C TYR A 98 3.46 -15.23 -1.07
N MET A 99 4.54 -15.03 -1.82
CA MET A 99 4.99 -15.99 -2.84
C MET A 99 5.78 -17.17 -2.27
N THR A 100 6.43 -17.01 -1.12
CA THR A 100 7.43 -17.96 -0.63
C THR A 100 7.07 -18.68 0.66
N LYS A 101 6.10 -18.17 1.43
CA LYS A 101 5.72 -18.72 2.74
C LYS A 101 4.26 -19.13 2.77
N LYS A 102 3.96 -20.09 3.63
CA LYS A 102 2.59 -20.45 4.00
C LYS A 102 2.21 -19.79 5.32
N THR A 103 0.92 -19.58 5.54
CA THR A 103 0.39 -19.02 6.80
C THR A 103 0.79 -19.85 8.01
N GLU A 104 0.87 -21.17 7.84
CA GLU A 104 1.27 -22.15 8.86
C GLU A 104 2.73 -21.98 9.32
N ASP A 105 3.58 -21.39 8.49
CA ASP A 105 5.01 -21.16 8.80
C ASP A 105 5.23 -19.89 9.64
N VAL A 106 4.16 -19.15 9.94
CA VAL A 106 4.23 -17.89 10.68
C VAL A 106 3.93 -18.13 12.15
N ASP A 107 4.90 -17.86 13.01
CA ASP A 107 4.72 -17.85 14.45
C ASP A 107 3.93 -16.59 14.88
N TRP A 108 2.61 -16.75 14.97
CA TRP A 108 1.70 -15.66 15.34
C TRP A 108 1.79 -15.29 16.82
N ASP A 109 2.14 -16.24 17.67
CA ASP A 109 2.26 -15.99 19.12
C ASP A 109 3.41 -15.01 19.37
N SER A 110 4.59 -15.26 18.82
CA SER A 110 5.72 -14.34 18.94
C SER A 110 5.47 -12.98 18.29
N LYS A 111 4.66 -12.92 17.22
CA LYS A 111 4.29 -11.66 16.56
C LYS A 111 3.26 -10.85 17.34
N GLY A 112 2.46 -11.49 18.18
CA GLY A 112 1.54 -10.85 19.09
C GLY A 112 2.21 -10.19 20.30
N GLU A 113 3.47 -10.50 20.57
CA GLU A 113 4.21 -9.92 21.70
C GLU A 113 4.44 -8.42 21.53
N LEU A 114 4.36 -7.68 22.64
CA LEU A 114 4.53 -6.22 22.66
C LEU A 114 5.88 -5.77 22.06
N GLU A 115 6.95 -6.49 22.35
CA GLU A 115 8.28 -6.17 21.84
C GLU A 115 8.33 -6.24 20.30
N TYR A 116 7.63 -7.21 19.70
CA TYR A 116 7.55 -7.30 18.25
C TYR A 116 6.66 -6.21 17.66
N ALA A 117 5.51 -5.97 18.27
CA ALA A 117 4.56 -4.94 17.84
C ALA A 117 5.22 -3.54 17.81
N GLN A 118 6.02 -3.20 18.82
CA GLN A 118 6.75 -1.93 18.86
C GLN A 118 7.76 -1.74 17.72
N LYS A 119 8.28 -2.82 17.15
CA LYS A 119 9.22 -2.76 16.02
C LYS A 119 8.57 -2.49 14.67
N ILE A 120 7.27 -2.74 14.55
CA ILE A 120 6.53 -2.65 13.29
C ILE A 120 5.52 -1.50 13.24
N VAL A 121 5.42 -0.74 14.32
CA VAL A 121 4.52 0.42 14.45
C VAL A 121 5.33 1.71 14.50
N TYR A 122 4.85 2.71 13.79
CA TYR A 122 5.43 4.05 13.79
C TYR A 122 4.71 4.93 14.82
N ASN A 123 5.32 5.19 15.95
CA ASN A 123 4.72 6.00 17.02
C ASN A 123 4.37 7.43 16.58
N GLU A 124 5.09 7.96 15.61
CA GLU A 124 4.83 9.29 15.02
C GLU A 124 3.53 9.35 14.23
N SER A 125 2.95 8.19 13.90
CA SER A 125 1.71 8.07 13.14
C SER A 125 0.49 7.88 14.06
N CYS A 126 0.70 7.64 15.34
CA CYS A 126 -0.31 7.55 16.38
C CYS A 126 -0.40 8.85 17.17
#